data_d48369a6b77b53f005cb61cce77cc7f0
#
_entry.id   d48369a6b77b53f005cb61cce77cc7f0
#
_cell.length_a   1.000
_cell.length_b   1.000
_cell.length_c   1.000
_cell.angle_alpha   90.00
_cell.angle_beta   90.00
_cell.angle_gamma   90.00
#
_symmetry.space_group_name_H-M   'P 1'
#
loop_
_entity.id
_entity.type
_entity.pdbx_description
1 polymer ?
#
loop_
_entity_poly.entity_id
_entity_poly.type
_entity_poly.pdbx_seq_one_letter_code
_entity_poly.pdbx_strand_id
1 'polypeptide(L)' 'MRRYRMSQRIIGTVKWFNAAKGYGFIAREGGEDVFVHYSSVQADGFRTLNEGEPVEFEIELGPKGAHAANVRRLG' A
#
# COMPACT_ATOMS: atom_id res chain seq x y z
N MET A 1 16.30 -20.50 -8.45
CA MET A 1 15.89 -19.97 -8.55
C MET A 1 15.45 -19.45 -8.24
N ARG A 2 15.42 -19.49 -7.98
CA ARG A 2 14.94 -18.91 -7.76
C ARG A 2 14.21 -18.29 -7.81
N ARG A 3 13.91 -18.29 -7.72
CA ARG A 3 13.27 -17.73 -7.93
C ARG A 3 12.58 -17.14 -7.53
N TYR A 4 12.49 -16.88 -7.28
CA TYR A 4 11.92 -16.25 -7.04
C TYR A 4 10.95 -15.80 -7.04
N ARG A 5 10.53 -15.81 -6.52
CA ARG A 5 9.63 -15.26 -6.60
C ARG A 5 9.33 -14.13 -6.44
N MET A 6 9.06 -13.91 -6.81
CA MET A 6 9.02 -12.60 -6.87
C MET A 6 7.76 -12.02 -6.43
N SER A 7 7.83 -10.90 -5.73
CA SER A 7 6.68 -10.17 -5.29
C SER A 7 5.90 -9.67 -6.46
N GLN A 8 4.60 -9.80 -6.41
CA GLN A 8 3.76 -9.26 -7.44
C GLN A 8 3.29 -7.87 -7.03
N ARG A 9 3.32 -6.94 -7.97
CA ARG A 9 2.78 -5.61 -7.72
C ARG A 9 1.28 -5.67 -7.92
N ILE A 10 0.57 -5.07 -6.97
CA ILE A 10 -0.88 -5.06 -6.97
C ILE A 10 -1.34 -3.62 -7.10
N ILE A 11 -2.38 -3.41 -7.90
CA ILE A 11 -2.95 -2.07 -8.05
C ILE A 11 -4.20 -1.98 -7.20
N GLY A 12 -4.29 -0.91 -6.44
CA GLY A 12 -5.46 -0.66 -5.61
C GLY A 12 -5.79 0.81 -5.58
N THR A 13 -6.77 1.14 -4.75
CA THR A 13 -7.23 2.51 -4.60
C THR A 13 -7.25 2.85 -3.12
N VAL A 14 -6.71 4.01 -2.78
CA VAL A 14 -6.69 4.45 -1.38
C VAL A 14 -8.12 4.63 -0.91
N LYS A 15 -8.49 3.87 0.11
CA LYS A 15 -9.83 3.97 0.68
C LYS A 15 -9.92 5.18 1.59
N TRP A 16 -8.95 5.33 2.46
CA TRP A 16 -8.79 6.52 3.28
C TRP A 16 -7.38 6.51 3.85
N PHE A 17 -6.90 7.67 4.22
CA PHE A 17 -5.57 7.81 4.81
C PHE A 17 -5.59 8.97 5.78
N ASN A 18 -5.10 8.74 7.00
CA ASN A 18 -5.03 9.77 8.03
C ASN A 18 -3.59 10.28 8.09
N ALA A 19 -3.35 11.44 7.50
CA ALA A 19 -2.00 11.98 7.42
C ALA A 19 -1.43 12.33 8.78
N ALA A 20 -2.29 12.73 9.71
CA ALA A 20 -1.82 13.09 11.05
C ALA A 20 -1.31 11.86 11.81
N LYS A 21 -1.97 10.73 11.64
CA LYS A 21 -1.57 9.50 12.31
C LYS A 21 -0.63 8.65 11.46
N GLY A 22 -0.59 8.91 10.17
CA GLY A 22 0.34 8.24 9.27
C GLY A 22 -0.07 6.86 8.81
N TYR A 23 -1.36 6.55 8.75
CA TYR A 23 -1.79 5.25 8.26
C TYR A 23 -3.16 5.32 7.60
N GLY A 24 -3.49 4.27 6.88
CA GLY A 24 -4.77 4.17 6.22
C GLY A 24 -4.99 2.79 5.65
N PHE A 25 -5.90 2.71 4.70
CA PHE A 25 -6.23 1.44 4.05
C PHE A 25 -6.35 1.63 2.55
N ILE A 26 -5.95 0.59 1.84
CA ILE A 26 -6.03 0.54 0.38
C ILE A 26 -7.00 -0.56 0.00
N ALA A 27 -8.00 -0.23 -0.81
CA ALA A 27 -8.93 -1.21 -1.33
C ALA A 27 -8.30 -1.87 -2.55
N ARG A 28 -8.50 -3.15 -2.70
CA ARG A 28 -8.00 -3.89 -3.86
C ARG A 28 -9.05 -4.84 -4.36
N GLU A 29 -8.93 -5.15 -5.64
CA GLU A 29 -9.87 -6.05 -6.26
C GLU A 29 -9.59 -7.48 -5.83
N GLY A 30 -10.65 -8.20 -5.52
CA GLY A 30 -10.54 -9.61 -5.20
C GLY A 30 -10.06 -9.92 -3.80
N GLY A 31 -9.99 -8.93 -2.92
CA GLY A 31 -9.53 -9.19 -1.56
C GLY A 31 -9.96 -8.11 -0.59
N GLU A 32 -9.56 -8.29 0.65
CA GLU A 32 -9.87 -7.33 1.70
C GLU A 32 -8.97 -6.12 1.62
N ASP A 33 -9.39 -5.03 2.26
CA ASP A 33 -8.57 -3.84 2.34
C ASP A 33 -7.25 -4.15 3.01
N VAL A 34 -6.20 -3.46 2.58
CA VAL A 34 -4.85 -3.69 3.07
C VAL A 34 -4.38 -2.48 3.86
N PHE A 35 -3.84 -2.73 5.04
CA PHE A 35 -3.31 -1.66 5.88
C PHE A 35 -2.07 -1.04 5.23
N VAL A 36 -1.93 0.28 5.33
CA VAL A 36 -0.75 0.96 4.83
C VAL A 36 -0.28 1.98 5.85
N HIS A 37 1.03 2.03 6.08
CA HIS A 37 1.65 3.00 6.97
C HIS A 37 2.51 3.95 6.13
N TYR A 38 2.65 5.21 6.57
CA TYR A 38 3.38 6.19 5.77
C TYR A 38 4.81 5.77 5.46
N SER A 39 5.41 4.99 6.35
CA SER A 39 6.78 4.52 6.13
C SER A 39 6.90 3.59 4.94
N SER A 40 5.79 3.03 4.49
CA SER A 40 5.77 2.15 3.32
C SER A 40 5.49 2.89 2.02
N VAL A 41 5.21 4.18 2.09
CA VAL A 41 4.90 4.98 0.90
C VAL A 41 6.20 5.51 0.32
N GLN A 42 6.46 5.21 -0.95
CA GLN A 42 7.66 5.67 -1.63
C GLN A 42 7.32 6.96 -2.37
N ALA A 43 7.78 8.08 -1.83
CA ALA A 43 7.51 9.37 -2.43
C ALA A 43 8.57 10.35 -1.96
N ASP A 44 8.88 11.31 -2.82
CA ASP A 44 9.73 12.42 -2.43
C ASP A 44 8.87 13.41 -1.67
N GLY A 45 9.34 13.86 -0.52
CA GLY A 45 8.60 14.81 0.27
C GLY A 45 7.54 14.15 1.14
N PHE A 46 6.30 14.60 1.05
CA PHE A 46 5.24 14.10 1.91
C PHE A 46 4.86 12.68 1.55
N ARG A 47 4.85 11.81 2.55
CA ARG A 47 4.43 10.42 2.39
C ARG A 47 2.99 10.28 2.78
N THR A 48 2.13 10.92 2.01
CA THR A 48 0.71 10.88 2.28
C THR A 48 -0.03 10.41 1.04
N LEU A 49 -1.23 9.89 1.26
CA LEU A 49 -2.07 9.38 0.19
C LEU A 49 -3.41 10.08 0.25
N ASN A 50 -4.02 10.28 -0.90
CA ASN A 50 -5.33 10.90 -0.97
C ASN A 50 -6.40 9.84 -1.23
N GLU A 51 -7.56 10.05 -0.64
CA GLU A 51 -8.69 9.14 -0.83
C GLU A 51 -9.02 9.05 -2.32
N GLY A 52 -9.20 7.82 -2.79
CA GLY A 52 -9.54 7.59 -4.19
C GLY A 52 -8.33 7.53 -5.13
N GLU A 53 -7.14 7.73 -4.60
CA GLU A 53 -5.93 7.77 -5.42
C GLU A 53 -5.50 6.35 -5.82
N PRO A 54 -5.17 6.12 -7.10
CA PRO A 54 -4.67 4.80 -7.51
C PRO A 54 -3.21 4.63 -7.09
N VAL A 55 -2.91 3.46 -6.57
CA VAL A 55 -1.56 3.15 -6.09
C VAL A 55 -1.17 1.74 -6.51
N GLU A 56 0.12 1.50 -6.51
CA GLU A 56 0.69 0.19 -6.78
C GLU A 56 1.49 -0.21 -5.55
N PHE A 57 1.38 -1.46 -5.14
CA PHE A 57 2.04 -1.89 -3.90
C PHE A 57 2.24 -3.40 -3.89
N GLU A 58 2.98 -3.86 -2.90
CA GLU A 58 3.19 -5.27 -2.62
C GLU A 58 2.53 -5.60 -1.29
N ILE A 59 2.15 -6.86 -1.11
CA ILE A 59 1.56 -7.28 0.15
C ILE A 59 2.57 -8.08 0.94
N GLU A 60 2.74 -7.71 2.20
CA GLU A 60 3.58 -8.46 3.13
C GLU A 60 2.72 -8.90 4.30
N LEU A 61 3.02 -10.07 4.84
CA LEU A 61 2.33 -10.57 6.01
C LEU A 61 3.12 -10.22 7.26
N GLY A 62 2.45 -9.65 8.21
CA GLY A 62 3.04 -9.29 9.48
C GLY A 62 2.27 -9.88 10.63
N PRO A 63 2.70 -9.59 11.87
CA PRO A 63 2.02 -10.15 13.04
C PRO A 63 0.54 -9.77 13.14
N LYS A 64 0.16 -8.65 12.55
CA LYS A 64 -1.22 -8.18 12.62
C LYS A 64 -1.98 -8.43 11.34
N GLY A 65 -1.39 -9.17 10.40
CA GLY A 65 -2.04 -9.49 9.14
C GLY A 65 -1.33 -8.86 7.95
N ALA A 66 -2.04 -8.78 6.85
CA ALA A 66 -1.47 -8.26 5.60
C ALA A 66 -1.35 -6.74 5.63
N HIS A 67 -0.24 -6.23 5.11
CA HIS A 67 -0.07 -4.79 4.97
C HIS A 67 0.64 -4.48 3.66
N ALA A 68 0.46 -3.25 3.20
CA ALA A 68 1.04 -2.81 1.94
C ALA A 68 2.50 -2.40 2.15
N ALA A 69 3.34 -2.77 1.19
CA ALA A 69 4.75 -2.42 1.21
C ALA A 69 5.12 -1.81 -0.12
N ASN A 70 6.10 -0.92 -0.09
CA ASN A 70 6.62 -0.28 -1.31
C ASN A 70 5.52 0.35 -2.13
N VAL A 71 4.68 1.14 -1.47
CA VAL A 71 3.53 1.77 -2.09
C VAL A 71 3.97 2.94 -2.96
N ARG A 72 3.48 2.98 -4.20
CA ARG A 72 3.81 4.05 -5.15
C ARG A 72 2.53 4.59 -5.76
N ARG A 73 2.48 5.90 -5.92
CA ARG A 73 1.36 6.51 -6.61
C ARG A 73 1.48 6.29 -8.10
N LEU A 74 0.34 6.05 -8.73
CA LEU A 74 0.30 5.85 -10.17
C LEU A 74 -0.07 7.11 -10.92
N GLY A 75 -0.56 8.12 -10.24
CA GLY A 75 -1.01 9.34 -10.89
C GLY A 75 0.00 10.44 -11.01
#